data_27c673e334b6b0927d4c94fa8dfc98e4
#
_entry.id   27c673e334b6b0927d4c94fa8dfc98e4
#
_cell.length_a   1.000
_cell.length_b   1.000
_cell.length_c   1.000
_cell.angle_alpha   90.00
_cell.angle_beta   90.00
_cell.angle_gamma   90.00
#
_symmetry.space_group_name_H-M   'P 1'
#
loop_
_entity.id
_entity.type
_entity.pdbx_description
1 polymer ?
#
loop_
_entity_poly.entity_id
_entity_poly.type
_entity_poly.pdbx_seq_one_letter_code
_entity_poly.pdbx_strand_id
1 'polypeptide(L)'
;MVGDKAQSLSSEKVLYTEIGHATPIAVAMVAAFPPPISGQSLAADLLAKGLESDGDFVVFKFDIAQPIAGDPLLKRLFRLCRVASSLAWCCATHRHLVVYLQLGHGTKALCRDLVLMAIAAAPRHPCVAHVHGSGLRKALDNMPKALRQLETIALKQLYRAIVLSDNLRVMFCDILPEDRIVAIDNGIDPNFIKLCNDAHRPIRDNIRILFLSNFIAEKGIFTLLDAAKMAQEAGKNYEFVFVGASAKTIDAPENAVESYMRTHGIENVEIYPIATGEEKHAHYRDADIFILPSQYEGQPLCIIEALFEGLPVITTRVGGIPDIFGSSTCVRYVDVGSASQIVGAIDSLASKQIRDELAHVARDIAWSRFTPEKHVEAVKAILRGAYFS
;
A
#
# COMPACT_ATOMS: atom_id res chain seq x y z
N MET A 1 48.27 -4.20 1.24
CA MET A 1 47.41 -5.20 0.58
C MET A 1 46.00 -4.66 0.54
N VAL A 2 45.72 -3.80 -0.43
CA VAL A 2 44.37 -3.28 -0.74
C VAL A 2 44.36 -3.23 -2.27
N GLY A 3 43.74 -4.21 -2.89
CA GLY A 3 43.62 -4.28 -4.34
C GLY A 3 43.20 -5.68 -4.75
N ASP A 4 41.88 -5.97 -4.72
CA ASP A 4 41.26 -7.07 -5.49
C ASP A 4 39.74 -7.22 -5.23
N LYS A 5 38.99 -6.13 -5.06
CA LYS A 5 37.53 -6.19 -5.02
C LYS A 5 36.81 -5.29 -6.03
N ALA A 6 37.55 -4.62 -6.90
CA ALA A 6 36.96 -3.72 -7.89
C ALA A 6 36.82 -4.32 -9.30
N GLN A 7 37.33 -5.55 -9.54
CA GLN A 7 37.30 -6.15 -10.88
C GLN A 7 36.16 -7.13 -11.13
N SER A 8 35.40 -7.56 -10.11
CA SER A 8 34.27 -8.50 -10.32
C SER A 8 32.96 -7.84 -10.75
N LEU A 9 32.82 -6.51 -10.59
CA LEU A 9 31.62 -5.76 -11.00
C LEU A 9 31.65 -5.24 -12.43
N SER A 10 32.81 -5.32 -13.11
CA SER A 10 32.94 -4.86 -14.51
C SER A 10 32.67 -5.94 -15.55
N SER A 11 32.78 -7.22 -15.17
CA SER A 11 32.53 -8.34 -16.11
C SER A 11 31.07 -8.68 -16.31
N GLU A 12 30.20 -8.40 -15.34
CA GLU A 12 28.74 -8.56 -15.53
C GLU A 12 28.10 -7.48 -16.39
N LYS A 13 28.65 -6.26 -16.41
CA LYS A 13 28.15 -5.17 -17.27
C LYS A 13 28.50 -5.32 -18.76
N VAL A 14 29.51 -6.09 -19.10
CA VAL A 14 29.96 -6.26 -20.49
C VAL A 14 29.18 -7.34 -21.24
N LEU A 15 28.52 -8.27 -20.53
CA LEU A 15 27.71 -9.32 -21.16
C LEU A 15 26.31 -8.86 -21.64
N TYR A 16 25.88 -7.64 -21.28
CA TYR A 16 24.55 -7.13 -21.62
C TYR A 16 24.48 -6.30 -22.91
N THR A 17 25.58 -6.05 -23.59
CA THR A 17 25.64 -5.14 -24.76
C THR A 17 25.70 -5.81 -26.13
N GLU A 18 25.70 -7.14 -26.23
CA GLU A 18 25.85 -7.84 -27.51
C GLU A 18 24.79 -8.90 -27.86
N ILE A 19 23.64 -8.97 -27.14
CA ILE A 19 22.57 -9.90 -27.54
C ILE A 19 21.39 -9.07 -28.08
N GLY A 20 21.30 -8.99 -29.39
CA GLY A 20 20.15 -8.44 -30.10
C GLY A 20 18.85 -9.12 -29.67
N HIS A 21 17.81 -8.32 -29.33
CA HIS A 21 16.43 -8.66 -29.00
C HIS A 21 16.30 -9.88 -28.06
N ALA A 22 16.65 -9.72 -26.78
CA ALA A 22 16.33 -10.70 -25.75
C ALA A 22 14.81 -10.91 -25.75
N THR A 23 14.39 -12.19 -25.74
CA THR A 23 12.96 -12.55 -25.63
C THR A 23 12.40 -11.88 -24.38
N PRO A 24 11.28 -11.15 -24.45
CA PRO A 24 10.74 -10.48 -23.27
C PRO A 24 10.37 -11.49 -22.18
N ILE A 25 10.58 -11.08 -20.94
CA ILE A 25 10.29 -11.90 -19.75
C ILE A 25 8.79 -12.02 -19.59
N ALA A 26 8.28 -13.26 -19.64
CA ALA A 26 6.88 -13.54 -19.42
C ALA A 26 6.57 -13.49 -17.91
N VAL A 27 5.58 -12.72 -17.50
CA VAL A 27 5.12 -12.56 -16.12
C VAL A 27 3.64 -12.86 -16.02
N ALA A 28 3.28 -13.90 -15.24
CA ALA A 28 1.91 -14.13 -14.82
C ALA A 28 1.62 -13.29 -13.59
N MET A 29 0.98 -12.14 -13.76
CA MET A 29 0.67 -11.21 -12.68
C MET A 29 -0.70 -11.52 -12.09
N VAL A 30 -0.71 -12.17 -10.93
CA VAL A 30 -1.91 -12.53 -10.17
C VAL A 30 -2.12 -11.47 -9.09
N ALA A 31 -3.00 -10.52 -9.34
CA ALA A 31 -3.22 -9.37 -8.48
C ALA A 31 -4.65 -8.86 -8.54
N ALA A 32 -5.05 -8.05 -7.57
CA ALA A 32 -6.31 -7.32 -7.65
C ALA A 32 -6.10 -6.09 -8.54
N PHE A 33 -6.94 -5.91 -9.56
CA PHE A 33 -6.95 -4.74 -10.43
C PHE A 33 -8.20 -3.89 -10.22
N PRO A 34 -8.17 -2.58 -10.52
CA PRO A 34 -9.38 -1.76 -10.50
C PRO A 34 -10.39 -2.19 -11.59
N PRO A 35 -11.72 -2.12 -11.35
CA PRO A 35 -12.40 -1.87 -10.09
C PRO A 35 -12.46 -3.11 -9.17
N PRO A 36 -12.61 -2.99 -7.82
CA PRO A 36 -12.76 -1.75 -7.07
C PRO A 36 -11.43 -1.03 -6.83
N ILE A 37 -11.51 0.30 -6.61
CA ILE A 37 -10.33 1.11 -6.28
C ILE A 37 -9.92 0.85 -4.83
N SER A 38 -8.68 0.44 -4.63
CA SER A 38 -8.02 0.24 -3.34
C SER A 38 -6.54 0.50 -3.47
N GLY A 39 -5.83 0.73 -2.36
CA GLY A 39 -4.37 0.89 -2.40
C GLY A 39 -3.66 -0.27 -3.11
N GLN A 40 -4.13 -1.50 -2.88
CA GLN A 40 -3.58 -2.70 -3.52
C GLN A 40 -3.86 -2.76 -5.03
N SER A 41 -5.07 -2.43 -5.47
CA SER A 41 -5.41 -2.47 -6.89
C SER A 41 -4.72 -1.35 -7.68
N LEU A 42 -4.52 -0.18 -7.07
CA LEU A 42 -3.75 0.91 -7.66
C LEU A 42 -2.26 0.55 -7.80
N ALA A 43 -1.65 -0.04 -6.77
CA ALA A 43 -0.26 -0.50 -6.83
C ALA A 43 -0.05 -1.59 -7.89
N ALA A 44 -1.00 -2.53 -8.02
CA ALA A 44 -0.95 -3.57 -9.04
C ALA A 44 -1.08 -3.00 -10.47
N ASP A 45 -1.98 -2.04 -10.68
CA ASP A 45 -2.17 -1.38 -11.97
C ASP A 45 -0.95 -0.55 -12.38
N LEU A 46 -0.37 0.20 -11.42
CA LEU A 46 0.88 0.94 -11.61
C LEU A 46 2.02 0.01 -12.05
N LEU A 47 2.22 -1.09 -11.32
CA LEU A 47 3.26 -2.06 -11.64
C LEU A 47 3.03 -2.69 -13.01
N ALA A 48 1.80 -3.12 -13.33
CA ALA A 48 1.49 -3.74 -14.61
C ALA A 48 1.79 -2.79 -15.78
N LYS A 49 1.36 -1.53 -15.70
CA LYS A 49 1.67 -0.50 -16.71
C LYS A 49 3.18 -0.25 -16.83
N GLY A 50 3.89 -0.19 -15.70
CA GLY A 50 5.34 0.00 -15.68
C GLY A 50 6.12 -1.20 -16.27
N LEU A 51 5.63 -2.43 -16.10
CA LEU A 51 6.22 -3.61 -16.75
C LEU A 51 5.97 -3.64 -18.25
N GLU A 52 4.77 -3.21 -18.69
CA GLU A 52 4.40 -3.19 -20.11
C GLU A 52 5.06 -2.07 -20.92
N SER A 53 5.61 -1.02 -20.27
CA SER A 53 6.03 0.21 -20.93
C SER A 53 7.34 0.13 -21.67
N ASP A 54 8.27 -0.75 -21.33
CA ASP A 54 9.62 -0.79 -21.90
C ASP A 54 9.89 -1.97 -22.85
N GLY A 55 8.91 -2.87 -23.04
CA GLY A 55 9.03 -4.00 -23.95
C GLY A 55 9.88 -5.19 -23.40
N ASP A 56 10.55 -5.03 -22.27
CA ASP A 56 11.34 -6.10 -21.65
C ASP A 56 10.45 -7.19 -21.02
N PHE A 57 9.18 -6.89 -20.79
CA PHE A 57 8.23 -7.78 -20.12
C PHE A 57 6.95 -7.97 -20.93
N VAL A 58 6.41 -9.19 -20.90
CA VAL A 58 5.06 -9.51 -21.37
C VAL A 58 4.23 -9.91 -20.15
N VAL A 59 3.17 -9.17 -19.86
CA VAL A 59 2.36 -9.35 -18.64
C VAL A 59 1.04 -10.05 -18.96
N PHE A 60 0.82 -11.22 -18.34
CA PHE A 60 -0.47 -11.92 -18.34
C PHE A 60 -1.19 -11.59 -17.04
N LYS A 61 -2.28 -10.81 -17.11
CA LYS A 61 -3.03 -10.34 -15.94
C LYS A 61 -4.09 -11.35 -15.51
N PHE A 62 -4.05 -11.75 -14.24
CA PHE A 62 -5.03 -12.63 -13.59
C PHE A 62 -5.66 -11.87 -12.42
N ASP A 63 -6.87 -11.37 -12.62
CA ASP A 63 -7.55 -10.53 -11.64
C ASP A 63 -8.16 -11.36 -10.51
N ILE A 64 -7.68 -11.11 -9.29
CA ILE A 64 -8.17 -11.68 -8.04
C ILE A 64 -8.91 -10.65 -7.17
N ALA A 65 -9.34 -9.52 -7.73
CA ALA A 65 -10.09 -8.50 -7.01
C ALA A 65 -11.24 -9.13 -6.22
N GLN A 66 -11.43 -8.61 -5.01
CA GLN A 66 -12.48 -9.16 -4.14
C GLN A 66 -13.86 -8.96 -4.75
N PRO A 67 -14.73 -9.97 -4.62
CA PRO A 67 -16.10 -9.83 -5.08
C PRO A 67 -16.81 -8.67 -4.35
N ILE A 68 -17.74 -8.05 -5.04
CA ILE A 68 -18.67 -7.08 -4.45
C ILE A 68 -19.34 -7.75 -3.23
N ALA A 69 -19.48 -7.03 -2.13
CA ALA A 69 -20.15 -7.52 -0.94
C ALA A 69 -21.54 -8.07 -1.33
N GLY A 70 -21.83 -9.33 -0.94
CA GLY A 70 -23.10 -9.98 -1.29
C GLY A 70 -23.03 -11.00 -2.43
N ASP A 71 -21.92 -11.16 -3.12
CA ASP A 71 -21.79 -12.20 -4.16
C ASP A 71 -22.00 -13.61 -3.59
N PRO A 72 -22.87 -14.45 -4.21
CA PRO A 72 -23.08 -15.84 -3.82
C PRO A 72 -21.79 -16.67 -3.84
N LEU A 73 -21.70 -17.66 -2.95
CA LEU A 73 -20.52 -18.55 -2.84
C LEU A 73 -20.17 -19.21 -4.18
N LEU A 74 -21.16 -19.65 -4.93
CA LEU A 74 -20.98 -20.27 -6.25
C LEU A 74 -20.29 -19.33 -7.24
N LYS A 75 -20.66 -18.05 -7.26
CA LYS A 75 -20.04 -17.06 -8.14
C LYS A 75 -18.58 -16.80 -7.75
N ARG A 76 -18.27 -16.82 -6.45
CA ARG A 76 -16.89 -16.70 -5.93
C ARG A 76 -16.05 -17.92 -6.32
N LEU A 77 -16.58 -19.13 -6.17
CA LEU A 77 -15.92 -20.37 -6.58
C LEU A 77 -15.68 -20.40 -8.09
N PHE A 78 -16.69 -20.04 -8.89
CA PHE A 78 -16.54 -19.96 -10.34
C PHE A 78 -15.42 -19.02 -10.78
N ARG A 79 -15.32 -17.82 -10.15
CA ARG A 79 -14.21 -16.89 -10.40
C ARG A 79 -12.86 -17.51 -10.04
N LEU A 80 -12.74 -18.13 -8.87
CA LEU A 80 -11.51 -18.79 -8.47
C LEU A 80 -11.11 -19.89 -9.44
N CYS A 81 -12.06 -20.76 -9.84
CA CYS A 81 -11.80 -21.81 -10.82
C CYS A 81 -11.34 -21.24 -12.16
N ARG A 82 -11.96 -20.14 -12.63
CA ARG A 82 -11.57 -19.46 -13.87
C ARG A 82 -10.13 -18.92 -13.78
N VAL A 83 -9.79 -18.22 -12.71
CA VAL A 83 -8.42 -17.70 -12.51
C VAL A 83 -7.42 -18.84 -12.40
N ALA A 84 -7.72 -19.86 -11.60
CA ALA A 84 -6.85 -21.02 -11.40
C ALA A 84 -6.61 -21.81 -12.71
N SER A 85 -7.67 -22.08 -13.50
CA SER A 85 -7.53 -22.78 -14.78
C SER A 85 -6.77 -21.96 -15.82
N SER A 86 -7.02 -20.64 -15.89
CA SER A 86 -6.28 -19.76 -16.80
C SER A 86 -4.81 -19.63 -16.41
N LEU A 87 -4.50 -19.53 -15.11
CA LEU A 87 -3.12 -19.53 -14.61
C LEU A 87 -2.43 -20.87 -14.91
N ALA A 88 -3.11 -22.00 -14.66
CA ALA A 88 -2.56 -23.33 -14.95
C ALA A 88 -2.25 -23.49 -16.44
N TRP A 89 -3.14 -23.03 -17.31
CA TRP A 89 -2.91 -23.00 -18.75
C TRP A 89 -1.70 -22.15 -19.13
N CYS A 90 -1.59 -20.93 -18.59
CA CYS A 90 -0.46 -20.04 -18.80
C CYS A 90 0.84 -20.71 -18.35
N CYS A 91 0.87 -21.30 -17.16
CA CYS A 91 2.02 -22.04 -16.63
C CYS A 91 2.40 -23.27 -17.49
N ALA A 92 1.42 -23.97 -18.07
CA ALA A 92 1.68 -25.15 -18.92
C ALA A 92 2.21 -24.76 -20.31
N THR A 93 1.85 -23.60 -20.84
CA THR A 93 2.18 -23.17 -22.21
C THR A 93 3.46 -22.33 -22.30
N HIS A 94 3.92 -21.74 -21.19
CA HIS A 94 5.14 -20.94 -21.16
C HIS A 94 6.21 -21.62 -20.32
N ARG A 95 7.30 -22.06 -20.94
CA ARG A 95 8.40 -22.75 -20.23
C ARG A 95 9.19 -21.86 -19.30
N HIS A 96 9.34 -20.59 -19.68
CA HIS A 96 10.05 -19.57 -18.90
C HIS A 96 9.05 -18.48 -18.49
N LEU A 97 8.49 -18.62 -17.29
CA LEU A 97 7.45 -17.75 -16.75
C LEU A 97 7.79 -17.42 -15.30
N VAL A 98 7.70 -16.14 -14.93
CA VAL A 98 7.74 -15.72 -13.51
C VAL A 98 6.31 -15.49 -13.04
N VAL A 99 5.93 -16.06 -11.91
CA VAL A 99 4.63 -15.80 -11.30
C VAL A 99 4.79 -14.70 -10.25
N TYR A 100 4.18 -13.55 -10.48
CA TYR A 100 4.03 -12.50 -9.49
C TYR A 100 2.67 -12.67 -8.81
N LEU A 101 2.67 -12.85 -7.49
CA LEU A 101 1.46 -13.06 -6.69
C LEU A 101 1.30 -11.99 -5.64
N GLN A 102 0.24 -11.20 -5.73
CA GLN A 102 -0.19 -10.30 -4.67
C GLN A 102 -0.88 -11.11 -3.56
N LEU A 103 -0.17 -11.32 -2.43
CA LEU A 103 -0.70 -12.07 -1.29
C LEU A 103 -1.78 -11.29 -0.55
N GLY A 104 -2.84 -12.01 -0.18
CA GLY A 104 -3.88 -11.47 0.67
C GLY A 104 -3.49 -11.46 2.16
N HIS A 105 -4.23 -10.70 2.95
CA HIS A 105 -3.98 -10.57 4.40
C HIS A 105 -5.07 -11.18 5.27
N GLY A 106 -5.96 -11.98 4.70
CA GLY A 106 -7.02 -12.66 5.46
C GLY A 106 -7.00 -14.16 5.20
N THR A 107 -7.48 -14.96 6.15
CA THR A 107 -7.48 -16.42 6.06
C THR A 107 -8.08 -16.95 4.76
N LYS A 108 -9.21 -16.38 4.31
CA LYS A 108 -9.86 -16.79 3.04
C LYS A 108 -9.00 -16.45 1.82
N ALA A 109 -8.31 -15.32 1.85
CA ALA A 109 -7.42 -14.91 0.76
C ALA A 109 -6.20 -15.82 0.69
N LEU A 110 -5.59 -16.16 1.83
CA LEU A 110 -4.46 -17.09 1.89
C LEU A 110 -4.85 -18.49 1.39
N CYS A 111 -6.05 -19.01 1.72
CA CYS A 111 -6.52 -20.29 1.16
C CYS A 111 -6.60 -20.27 -0.39
N ARG A 112 -7.01 -19.14 -0.98
CA ARG A 112 -6.96 -18.93 -2.42
C ARG A 112 -5.51 -18.94 -2.91
N ASP A 113 -4.65 -18.19 -2.24
CA ASP A 113 -3.25 -17.99 -2.63
C ASP A 113 -2.46 -19.30 -2.55
N LEU A 114 -2.77 -20.18 -1.59
CA LEU A 114 -2.22 -21.55 -1.50
C LEU A 114 -2.48 -22.34 -2.81
N VAL A 115 -3.70 -22.29 -3.33
CA VAL A 115 -4.03 -22.97 -4.61
C VAL A 115 -3.23 -22.37 -5.76
N LEU A 116 -3.11 -21.04 -5.82
CA LEU A 116 -2.38 -20.36 -6.90
C LEU A 116 -0.87 -20.59 -6.82
N MET A 117 -0.30 -20.64 -5.62
CA MET A 117 1.12 -21.02 -5.39
C MET A 117 1.38 -22.47 -5.80
N ALA A 118 0.46 -23.40 -5.48
CA ALA A 118 0.59 -24.79 -5.89
C ALA A 118 0.57 -24.97 -7.42
N ILE A 119 -0.25 -24.18 -8.14
CA ILE A 119 -0.28 -24.16 -9.61
C ILE A 119 1.06 -23.65 -10.18
N ALA A 120 1.64 -22.60 -9.60
CA ALA A 120 2.94 -22.07 -10.02
C ALA A 120 4.08 -23.05 -9.75
N ALA A 121 4.03 -23.76 -8.63
CA ALA A 121 5.08 -24.70 -8.19
C ALA A 121 5.11 -26.00 -9.01
N ALA A 122 3.98 -26.45 -9.56
CA ALA A 122 3.90 -27.72 -10.29
C ALA A 122 4.86 -27.79 -11.49
N PRO A 123 4.93 -26.77 -12.40
CA PRO A 123 5.93 -26.70 -13.46
C PRO A 123 7.25 -26.08 -13.01
N ARG A 124 7.45 -25.79 -11.72
CA ARG A 124 8.63 -25.17 -11.11
C ARG A 124 8.89 -23.72 -11.57
N HIS A 125 7.85 -22.95 -11.85
CA HIS A 125 8.00 -21.53 -12.12
C HIS A 125 8.38 -20.77 -10.84
N PRO A 126 9.37 -19.87 -10.89
CA PRO A 126 9.68 -19.02 -9.76
C PRO A 126 8.48 -18.13 -9.40
N CYS A 127 8.12 -18.12 -8.13
CA CYS A 127 7.01 -17.34 -7.62
C CYS A 127 7.55 -16.22 -6.72
N VAL A 128 7.22 -14.97 -7.07
CA VAL A 128 7.50 -13.77 -6.28
C VAL A 128 6.20 -13.33 -5.62
N ALA A 129 6.16 -13.32 -4.30
CA ALA A 129 5.00 -12.83 -3.57
C ALA A 129 5.18 -11.37 -3.16
N HIS A 130 4.13 -10.55 -3.25
CA HIS A 130 4.15 -9.17 -2.80
C HIS A 130 3.00 -8.92 -1.80
N VAL A 131 3.34 -8.45 -0.60
CA VAL A 131 2.39 -8.22 0.49
C VAL A 131 2.17 -6.73 0.71
N HIS A 132 0.95 -6.26 0.48
CA HIS A 132 0.58 -4.84 0.63
C HIS A 132 -0.02 -4.47 1.98
N GLY A 133 -0.03 -5.36 2.96
CA GLY A 133 -0.59 -5.14 4.31
C GLY A 133 0.28 -5.74 5.40
N SER A 134 -0.09 -5.52 6.66
CA SER A 134 0.61 -6.06 7.83
C SER A 134 -0.06 -7.32 8.43
N GLY A 135 -1.16 -7.80 7.83
CA GLY A 135 -2.04 -8.81 8.44
C GLY A 135 -1.67 -10.28 8.22
N LEU A 136 -0.58 -10.60 7.50
CA LEU A 136 -0.22 -11.98 7.13
C LEU A 136 -0.08 -12.90 8.36
N ARG A 137 0.66 -12.46 9.38
CA ARG A 137 0.86 -13.24 10.61
C ARG A 137 -0.44 -13.55 11.33
N LYS A 138 -1.24 -12.53 11.56
CA LYS A 138 -2.56 -12.67 12.19
C LYS A 138 -3.44 -13.65 11.39
N ALA A 139 -3.38 -13.60 10.07
CA ALA A 139 -4.15 -14.53 9.22
C ALA A 139 -3.65 -15.96 9.34
N LEU A 140 -2.33 -16.19 9.35
CA LEU A 140 -1.72 -17.51 9.56
C LEU A 140 -2.05 -18.08 10.96
N ASP A 141 -1.97 -17.27 11.99
CA ASP A 141 -2.25 -17.69 13.38
C ASP A 141 -3.71 -18.06 13.60
N ASN A 142 -4.63 -17.43 12.86
CA ASN A 142 -6.05 -17.75 12.89
C ASN A 142 -6.44 -18.97 12.04
N MET A 143 -5.50 -19.58 11.33
CA MET A 143 -5.75 -20.77 10.53
C MET A 143 -5.75 -22.07 11.38
N PRO A 144 -6.56 -23.08 10.99
CA PRO A 144 -6.39 -24.43 11.50
C PRO A 144 -4.95 -24.95 11.28
N LYS A 145 -4.39 -25.69 12.26
CA LYS A 145 -2.98 -26.12 12.24
C LYS A 145 -2.55 -26.79 10.92
N ALA A 146 -3.36 -27.70 10.41
CA ALA A 146 -3.05 -28.42 9.16
C ALA A 146 -2.97 -27.44 7.96
N LEU A 147 -3.91 -26.51 7.84
CA LEU A 147 -3.94 -25.54 6.75
C LEU A 147 -2.76 -24.55 6.87
N ARG A 148 -2.45 -24.09 8.07
CA ARG A 148 -1.29 -23.23 8.34
C ARG A 148 0.03 -23.92 7.96
N GLN A 149 0.16 -25.26 8.22
CA GLN A 149 1.33 -26.01 7.79
C GLN A 149 1.47 -26.05 6.26
N LEU A 150 0.38 -26.32 5.54
CA LEU A 150 0.37 -26.32 4.07
C LEU A 150 0.74 -24.94 3.52
N GLU A 151 0.15 -23.87 4.07
CA GLU A 151 0.46 -22.49 3.70
C GLU A 151 1.95 -22.16 3.94
N THR A 152 2.47 -22.54 5.10
CA THR A 152 3.88 -22.33 5.43
C THR A 152 4.81 -23.10 4.47
N ILE A 153 4.46 -24.32 4.06
CA ILE A 153 5.22 -25.09 3.07
C ILE A 153 5.20 -24.39 1.72
N ALA A 154 4.05 -23.88 1.28
CA ALA A 154 3.93 -23.15 0.02
C ALA A 154 4.73 -21.83 0.05
N LEU A 155 4.64 -21.07 1.13
CA LEU A 155 5.41 -19.83 1.31
C LEU A 155 6.92 -20.08 1.31
N LYS A 156 7.42 -21.22 1.81
CA LYS A 156 8.83 -21.60 1.76
C LYS A 156 9.36 -21.84 0.34
N GLN A 157 8.47 -22.10 -0.63
CA GLN A 157 8.82 -22.29 -2.03
C GLN A 157 8.94 -20.99 -2.82
N LEU A 158 8.56 -19.85 -2.24
CA LEU A 158 8.69 -18.54 -2.90
C LEU A 158 10.14 -18.27 -3.28
N TYR A 159 10.36 -17.76 -4.48
CA TYR A 159 11.67 -17.25 -4.88
C TYR A 159 12.06 -16.07 -3.99
N ARG A 160 11.16 -15.09 -3.85
CA ARG A 160 11.28 -13.96 -2.93
C ARG A 160 9.90 -13.52 -2.42
N ALA A 161 9.89 -12.93 -1.23
CA ALA A 161 8.77 -12.17 -0.70
C ALA A 161 9.12 -10.69 -0.69
N ILE A 162 8.27 -9.88 -1.33
CA ILE A 162 8.35 -8.42 -1.30
C ILE A 162 7.41 -7.91 -0.20
N VAL A 163 7.96 -7.11 0.69
CA VAL A 163 7.23 -6.39 1.75
C VAL A 163 7.42 -4.89 1.56
N LEU A 164 6.51 -4.07 2.10
CA LEU A 164 6.51 -2.62 1.84
C LEU A 164 7.47 -1.82 2.74
N SER A 165 8.13 -2.47 3.72
CA SER A 165 9.09 -1.81 4.60
C SER A 165 9.92 -2.85 5.36
N ASP A 166 11.05 -2.43 5.94
CA ASP A 166 11.91 -3.31 6.72
C ASP A 166 11.21 -3.82 8.00
N ASN A 167 10.39 -3.02 8.65
CA ASN A 167 9.59 -3.44 9.81
C ASN A 167 8.63 -4.58 9.47
N LEU A 168 8.21 -4.71 8.22
CA LEU A 168 7.30 -5.76 7.78
C LEU A 168 7.99 -7.08 7.42
N ARG A 169 9.35 -7.13 7.37
CA ARG A 169 10.11 -8.39 7.17
C ARG A 169 9.78 -9.44 8.22
N VAL A 170 9.41 -9.00 9.42
CA VAL A 170 9.02 -9.87 10.53
C VAL A 170 7.87 -10.83 10.17
N MET A 171 7.06 -10.49 9.17
CA MET A 171 5.98 -11.37 8.70
C MET A 171 6.47 -12.71 8.15
N PHE A 172 7.72 -12.77 7.69
CA PHE A 172 8.32 -13.95 7.06
C PHE A 172 9.55 -14.51 7.78
N CYS A 173 9.98 -13.93 8.91
CA CYS A 173 11.30 -14.21 9.52
C CYS A 173 11.53 -15.69 9.90
N ASP A 174 10.48 -16.48 10.16
CA ASP A 174 10.53 -17.92 10.47
C ASP A 174 10.05 -18.80 9.30
N ILE A 175 9.72 -18.18 8.16
CA ILE A 175 9.24 -18.84 6.95
C ILE A 175 10.31 -18.85 5.87
N LEU A 176 10.92 -17.68 5.61
CA LEU A 176 11.94 -17.47 4.57
C LEU A 176 13.25 -17.00 5.18
N PRO A 177 14.40 -17.37 4.58
CA PRO A 177 15.68 -16.75 4.89
C PRO A 177 15.65 -15.25 4.58
N GLU A 178 16.45 -14.48 5.31
CA GLU A 178 16.42 -13.01 5.23
C GLU A 178 16.74 -12.45 3.84
N ASP A 179 17.64 -13.10 3.11
CA ASP A 179 18.03 -12.76 1.73
C ASP A 179 16.90 -12.94 0.72
N ARG A 180 15.87 -13.70 1.06
CA ARG A 180 14.64 -13.88 0.25
C ARG A 180 13.51 -12.91 0.60
N ILE A 181 13.69 -12.06 1.61
CA ILE A 181 12.69 -11.06 2.02
C ILE A 181 13.22 -9.69 1.61
N VAL A 182 12.53 -9.01 0.70
CA VAL A 182 12.97 -7.72 0.16
C VAL A 182 11.97 -6.63 0.49
N ALA A 183 12.43 -5.53 1.06
CA ALA A 183 11.60 -4.35 1.27
C ALA A 183 11.63 -3.48 0.00
N ILE A 184 10.45 -3.18 -0.55
CA ILE A 184 10.29 -2.27 -1.69
C ILE A 184 9.14 -1.33 -1.36
N ASP A 185 9.43 -0.03 -1.36
CA ASP A 185 8.44 1.02 -1.12
C ASP A 185 7.37 1.05 -2.22
N ASN A 186 6.14 1.43 -1.87
CA ASN A 186 5.09 1.70 -2.86
C ASN A 186 5.46 2.89 -3.76
N GLY A 187 5.02 2.85 -5.01
CA GLY A 187 5.00 4.00 -5.90
C GLY A 187 3.63 4.66 -5.94
N ILE A 188 3.58 5.96 -6.24
CA ILE A 188 2.35 6.74 -6.38
C ILE A 188 1.98 6.89 -7.86
N ASP A 189 0.68 7.07 -8.14
CA ASP A 189 0.18 7.35 -9.48
C ASP A 189 0.91 8.56 -10.10
N PRO A 190 1.58 8.40 -11.25
CA PRO A 190 2.28 9.49 -11.91
C PRO A 190 1.35 10.67 -12.27
N ASN A 191 0.04 10.43 -12.47
CA ASN A 191 -0.91 11.51 -12.73
C ASN A 191 -1.14 12.35 -11.48
N PHE A 192 -1.17 11.72 -10.29
CA PHE A 192 -1.24 12.46 -9.02
C PHE A 192 0.00 13.34 -8.83
N ILE A 193 1.19 12.79 -9.07
CA ILE A 193 2.46 13.54 -8.92
C ILE A 193 2.51 14.75 -9.85
N LYS A 194 2.01 14.65 -11.09
CA LYS A 194 1.95 15.78 -12.02
C LYS A 194 1.12 16.95 -11.50
N LEU A 195 0.09 16.67 -10.71
CA LEU A 195 -0.77 17.69 -10.13
C LEU A 195 -0.10 18.42 -8.95
N CYS A 196 0.88 17.79 -8.28
CA CYS A 196 1.54 18.34 -7.09
C CYS A 196 2.52 19.51 -7.38
N ASN A 197 2.79 19.85 -8.63
CA ASN A 197 3.85 20.81 -9.00
C ASN A 197 3.49 22.29 -8.79
N ASP A 198 2.21 22.66 -8.56
CA ASP A 198 1.73 24.06 -8.55
C ASP A 198 1.00 24.47 -7.24
N ALA A 199 1.30 23.84 -6.12
CA ALA A 199 0.50 24.00 -4.91
C ALA A 199 0.70 25.33 -4.18
N HIS A 200 0.00 26.37 -4.60
CA HIS A 200 -0.32 27.49 -3.74
C HIS A 200 -1.51 27.09 -2.85
N ARG A 201 -1.25 26.87 -1.55
CA ARG A 201 -2.33 26.61 -0.57
C ARG A 201 -3.14 27.86 -0.35
N PRO A 202 -4.47 27.77 -0.29
CA PRO A 202 -5.33 28.90 0.06
C PRO A 202 -4.93 29.44 1.45
N ILE A 203 -4.90 30.76 1.58
CA ILE A 203 -4.73 31.42 2.89
C ILE A 203 -6.07 31.37 3.59
N ARG A 204 -6.11 30.79 4.80
CA ARG A 204 -7.31 30.65 5.63
C ARG A 204 -6.99 31.01 7.07
N ASP A 205 -8.02 31.43 7.81
CA ASP A 205 -7.91 31.70 9.24
C ASP A 205 -8.00 30.42 10.09
N ASN A 206 -8.61 29.35 9.55
CA ASN A 206 -8.73 28.06 10.19
C ASN A 206 -7.64 27.08 9.73
N ILE A 207 -7.37 26.06 10.54
CA ILE A 207 -6.48 24.94 10.16
C ILE A 207 -7.35 23.82 9.63
N ARG A 208 -7.08 23.39 8.40
CA ARG A 208 -7.81 22.33 7.72
C ARG A 208 -7.05 20.99 7.81
N ILE A 209 -7.68 20.01 8.47
CA ILE A 209 -7.13 18.70 8.76
C ILE A 209 -7.80 17.66 7.87
N LEU A 210 -7.03 17.03 6.97
CA LEU A 210 -7.52 16.04 6.02
C LEU A 210 -7.36 14.62 6.57
N PHE A 211 -8.46 13.86 6.61
CA PHE A 211 -8.49 12.41 6.71
C PHE A 211 -9.04 11.84 5.39
N LEU A 212 -8.23 11.04 4.69
CA LEU A 212 -8.63 10.41 3.42
C LEU A 212 -8.42 8.90 3.51
N SER A 213 -9.50 8.17 3.74
CA SER A 213 -9.48 6.71 3.87
C SER A 213 -10.92 6.15 3.87
N ASN A 214 -11.06 4.81 3.84
CA ASN A 214 -12.33 4.17 4.17
C ASN A 214 -12.74 4.48 5.61
N PHE A 215 -14.03 4.72 5.84
CA PHE A 215 -14.60 5.01 7.15
C PHE A 215 -14.86 3.71 7.92
N ILE A 216 -13.77 3.15 8.44
CA ILE A 216 -13.77 1.95 9.29
C ILE A 216 -13.03 2.23 10.58
N ALA A 217 -13.42 1.55 11.65
CA ALA A 217 -12.87 1.78 13.00
C ALA A 217 -11.35 1.58 13.05
N GLU A 218 -10.82 0.63 12.29
CA GLU A 218 -9.38 0.33 12.23
C GLU A 218 -8.54 1.47 11.63
N LYS A 219 -9.16 2.39 10.88
CA LYS A 219 -8.50 3.61 10.38
C LYS A 219 -8.53 4.77 11.38
N GLY A 220 -9.14 4.55 12.56
CA GLY A 220 -9.16 5.52 13.66
C GLY A 220 -10.17 6.65 13.50
N ILE A 221 -11.19 6.49 12.62
CA ILE A 221 -12.16 7.56 12.32
C ILE A 221 -12.93 8.02 13.56
N PHE A 222 -13.34 7.11 14.45
CA PHE A 222 -14.07 7.49 15.67
C PHE A 222 -13.16 8.22 16.68
N THR A 223 -11.89 7.80 16.81
CA THR A 223 -10.90 8.54 17.60
C THR A 223 -10.69 9.96 17.06
N LEU A 224 -10.74 10.12 15.74
CA LEU A 224 -10.61 11.42 15.10
C LEU A 224 -11.87 12.28 15.31
N LEU A 225 -13.07 11.69 15.32
CA LEU A 225 -14.31 12.38 15.70
C LEU A 225 -14.29 12.85 17.16
N ASP A 226 -13.75 12.03 18.09
CA ASP A 226 -13.54 12.43 19.47
C ASP A 226 -12.57 13.62 19.58
N ALA A 227 -11.48 13.61 18.79
CA ALA A 227 -10.53 14.71 18.72
C ALA A 227 -11.17 16.00 18.16
N ALA A 228 -12.03 15.86 17.13
CA ALA A 228 -12.78 16.99 16.56
C ALA A 228 -13.72 17.61 17.61
N LYS A 229 -14.44 16.77 18.37
CA LYS A 229 -15.29 17.22 19.49
C LYS A 229 -14.48 17.97 20.56
N MET A 230 -13.35 17.38 21.01
CA MET A 230 -12.48 18.03 22.00
C MET A 230 -11.97 19.39 21.50
N ALA A 231 -11.57 19.48 20.24
CA ALA A 231 -11.13 20.75 19.64
C ALA A 231 -12.26 21.78 19.59
N GLN A 232 -13.48 21.37 19.23
CA GLN A 232 -14.68 22.21 19.20
C GLN A 232 -15.02 22.75 20.61
N GLU A 233 -15.04 21.89 21.63
CA GLU A 233 -15.29 22.25 23.04
C GLU A 233 -14.21 23.21 23.60
N ALA A 234 -12.97 23.07 23.11
CA ALA A 234 -11.86 23.99 23.46
C ALA A 234 -11.85 25.29 22.63
N GLY A 235 -12.85 25.52 21.77
CA GLY A 235 -12.93 26.72 20.92
C GLY A 235 -11.81 26.87 19.89
N LYS A 236 -11.19 25.77 19.47
CA LYS A 236 -10.13 25.76 18.45
C LYS A 236 -10.72 26.02 17.07
N ASN A 237 -10.04 26.82 16.27
CA ASN A 237 -10.43 27.08 14.88
C ASN A 237 -9.89 25.99 13.92
N TYR A 238 -10.34 24.76 14.14
CA TYR A 238 -9.96 23.56 13.37
C TYR A 238 -11.14 23.03 12.58
N GLU A 239 -10.91 22.74 11.30
CA GLU A 239 -11.86 22.15 10.39
C GLU A 239 -11.34 20.78 9.98
N PHE A 240 -12.12 19.75 10.26
CA PHE A 240 -11.80 18.38 9.88
C PHE A 240 -12.51 18.01 8.58
N VAL A 241 -11.76 17.51 7.60
CA VAL A 241 -12.27 17.10 6.29
C VAL A 241 -12.08 15.61 6.13
N PHE A 242 -13.18 14.88 6.07
CA PHE A 242 -13.19 13.45 5.89
C PHE A 242 -13.58 13.11 4.46
N VAL A 243 -12.69 12.43 3.74
CA VAL A 243 -12.91 12.02 2.35
C VAL A 243 -12.89 10.50 2.26
N GLY A 244 -13.99 9.89 1.82
CA GLY A 244 -14.09 8.45 1.74
C GLY A 244 -15.51 7.94 1.80
N ALA A 245 -15.66 6.66 2.10
CA ALA A 245 -16.98 6.06 2.32
C ALA A 245 -16.93 5.03 3.44
N SER A 246 -18.08 4.85 4.10
CA SER A 246 -18.30 3.75 5.02
C SER A 246 -18.20 2.42 4.26
N ALA A 247 -17.25 1.58 4.63
CA ALA A 247 -17.26 0.20 4.16
C ALA A 247 -18.49 -0.48 4.76
N LYS A 248 -19.31 -1.09 3.93
CA LYS A 248 -20.42 -1.96 4.40
C LYS A 248 -19.79 -3.16 5.11
N THR A 249 -19.57 -3.05 6.40
CA THR A 249 -19.20 -4.16 7.28
C THR A 249 -20.42 -4.60 8.06
N ILE A 250 -20.44 -5.87 8.48
CA ILE A 250 -21.55 -6.43 9.28
C ILE A 250 -21.76 -5.63 10.58
N ASP A 251 -20.70 -4.98 11.08
CA ASP A 251 -20.66 -4.32 12.39
C ASP A 251 -20.78 -2.78 12.32
N ALA A 252 -20.84 -2.16 11.14
CA ALA A 252 -20.98 -0.71 10.98
C ALA A 252 -22.09 -0.34 10.01
N PRO A 253 -23.16 0.34 10.48
CA PRO A 253 -24.21 0.86 9.59
C PRO A 253 -23.63 1.90 8.62
N GLU A 254 -24.25 2.03 7.44
CA GLU A 254 -23.81 2.90 6.34
C GLU A 254 -23.65 4.38 6.76
N ASN A 255 -24.32 4.81 7.83
CA ASN A 255 -24.32 6.19 8.36
C ASN A 255 -23.71 6.26 9.78
N ALA A 256 -22.78 5.37 10.13
CA ALA A 256 -22.22 5.32 11.49
C ALA A 256 -21.49 6.62 11.87
N VAL A 257 -20.77 7.22 10.93
CA VAL A 257 -20.01 8.46 11.13
C VAL A 257 -20.96 9.64 11.35
N GLU A 258 -21.93 9.83 10.47
CA GLU A 258 -22.91 10.92 10.56
C GLU A 258 -23.81 10.75 11.80
N SER A 259 -24.15 9.52 12.16
CA SER A 259 -24.91 9.23 13.38
C SER A 259 -24.10 9.58 14.61
N TYR A 260 -22.81 9.24 14.64
CA TYR A 260 -21.90 9.58 15.73
C TYR A 260 -21.78 11.11 15.89
N MET A 261 -21.59 11.83 14.80
CA MET A 261 -21.51 13.30 14.80
C MET A 261 -22.77 13.93 15.39
N ARG A 262 -23.96 13.50 14.92
CA ARG A 262 -25.25 14.01 15.44
C ARG A 262 -25.43 13.72 16.95
N THR A 263 -25.10 12.49 17.36
CA THR A 263 -25.27 12.08 18.77
C THR A 263 -24.38 12.88 19.70
N HIS A 264 -23.18 13.28 19.24
CA HIS A 264 -22.18 13.98 20.06
C HIS A 264 -22.11 15.49 19.79
N GLY A 265 -22.95 16.04 18.89
CA GLY A 265 -22.97 17.46 18.57
C GLY A 265 -21.68 17.97 17.93
N ILE A 266 -21.09 17.19 17.02
CA ILE A 266 -19.84 17.54 16.33
C ILE A 266 -20.20 18.32 15.05
N GLU A 267 -19.77 19.57 14.95
CA GLU A 267 -20.14 20.51 13.87
C GLU A 267 -18.94 20.93 13.00
N ASN A 268 -17.71 20.74 13.48
CA ASN A 268 -16.46 21.14 12.82
C ASN A 268 -15.87 20.05 11.90
N VAL A 269 -16.72 19.15 11.38
CA VAL A 269 -16.35 18.05 10.47
C VAL A 269 -17.16 18.12 9.19
N GLU A 270 -16.49 18.18 8.05
CA GLU A 270 -17.09 18.02 6.72
C GLU A 270 -16.82 16.63 6.17
N ILE A 271 -17.84 16.02 5.55
CA ILE A 271 -17.73 14.68 4.94
C ILE A 271 -17.91 14.79 3.44
N TYR A 272 -16.97 14.20 2.71
CA TYR A 272 -16.98 14.09 1.25
C TYR A 272 -16.96 12.63 0.81
N PRO A 273 -17.59 12.30 -0.32
CA PRO A 273 -17.56 10.96 -0.88
C PRO A 273 -16.13 10.56 -1.32
N ILE A 274 -15.97 9.30 -1.79
CA ILE A 274 -14.72 8.85 -2.38
C ILE A 274 -14.34 9.77 -3.54
N ALA A 275 -13.18 10.40 -3.45
CA ALA A 275 -12.61 11.26 -4.48
C ALA A 275 -11.49 10.56 -5.24
N THR A 276 -11.34 10.87 -6.53
CA THR A 276 -10.28 10.35 -7.41
C THR A 276 -9.72 11.45 -8.30
N GLY A 277 -8.54 11.23 -8.88
CA GLY A 277 -7.94 12.17 -9.84
C GLY A 277 -7.77 13.58 -9.25
N GLU A 278 -8.21 14.59 -10.00
CA GLU A 278 -8.10 16.01 -9.64
C GLU A 278 -8.90 16.36 -8.37
N GLU A 279 -10.07 15.76 -8.19
CA GLU A 279 -10.89 15.98 -6.99
C GLU A 279 -10.14 15.52 -5.72
N LYS A 280 -9.55 14.32 -5.76
CA LYS A 280 -8.73 13.82 -4.66
C LYS A 280 -7.53 14.73 -4.40
N HIS A 281 -6.84 15.15 -5.45
CA HIS A 281 -5.72 16.08 -5.34
C HIS A 281 -6.13 17.42 -4.71
N ALA A 282 -7.31 17.96 -5.09
CA ALA A 282 -7.81 19.20 -4.52
C ALA A 282 -7.96 19.14 -2.99
N HIS A 283 -8.42 18.00 -2.44
CA HIS A 283 -8.51 17.82 -0.97
C HIS A 283 -7.14 17.88 -0.29
N TYR A 284 -6.10 17.27 -0.88
CA TYR A 284 -4.74 17.36 -0.33
C TYR A 284 -4.19 18.79 -0.42
N ARG A 285 -4.30 19.44 -1.59
CA ARG A 285 -3.85 20.82 -1.81
C ARG A 285 -4.49 21.80 -0.84
N ASP A 286 -5.78 21.60 -0.54
CA ASP A 286 -6.57 22.47 0.32
C ASP A 286 -6.37 22.20 1.82
N ALA A 287 -5.63 21.17 2.19
CA ALA A 287 -5.34 20.82 3.57
C ALA A 287 -4.07 21.49 4.11
N ASP A 288 -4.01 21.66 5.42
CA ASP A 288 -2.85 22.14 6.18
C ASP A 288 -2.09 20.99 6.83
N ILE A 289 -2.80 19.95 7.25
CA ILE A 289 -2.29 18.77 7.96
C ILE A 289 -3.00 17.53 7.41
N PHE A 290 -2.26 16.46 7.20
CA PHE A 290 -2.84 15.15 6.92
C PHE A 290 -2.86 14.30 8.19
N ILE A 291 -3.95 13.55 8.42
CA ILE A 291 -4.07 12.69 9.59
C ILE A 291 -4.55 11.29 9.22
N LEU A 292 -3.88 10.26 9.79
CA LEU A 292 -4.29 8.86 9.68
C LEU A 292 -3.94 8.10 10.96
N PRO A 293 -4.82 8.07 11.99
CA PRO A 293 -4.54 7.45 13.28
C PRO A 293 -4.93 5.97 13.30
N SER A 294 -4.47 5.20 12.31
CA SER A 294 -4.82 3.80 12.08
C SER A 294 -4.28 2.86 13.17
N GLN A 295 -4.97 1.72 13.34
CA GLN A 295 -4.52 0.60 14.19
C GLN A 295 -3.62 -0.38 13.43
N TYR A 296 -3.80 -0.52 12.13
CA TYR A 296 -3.05 -1.45 11.27
C TYR A 296 -2.81 -0.81 9.91
N GLU A 297 -1.57 -0.84 9.43
CA GLU A 297 -1.17 -0.40 8.08
C GLU A 297 -0.05 -1.28 7.51
N GLY A 298 0.00 -1.35 6.17
CA GLY A 298 1.21 -1.74 5.47
C GLY A 298 2.08 -0.52 5.25
N GLN A 299 1.93 0.10 4.10
CA GLN A 299 2.50 1.41 3.76
C GLN A 299 1.40 2.21 3.05
N PRO A 300 0.67 3.08 3.77
CA PRO A 300 -0.55 3.72 3.25
C PRO A 300 -0.22 4.75 2.16
N LEU A 301 -0.80 4.57 0.97
CA LEU A 301 -0.61 5.47 -0.18
C LEU A 301 -1.05 6.90 0.15
N CYS A 302 -2.11 7.08 0.92
CA CYS A 302 -2.62 8.40 1.29
C CYS A 302 -1.63 9.22 2.15
N ILE A 303 -0.79 8.57 2.97
CA ILE A 303 0.32 9.26 3.64
C ILE A 303 1.37 9.69 2.62
N ILE A 304 1.72 8.81 1.67
CA ILE A 304 2.72 9.13 0.65
C ILE A 304 2.22 10.25 -0.26
N GLU A 305 0.95 10.22 -0.65
CA GLU A 305 0.29 11.31 -1.39
C GLU A 305 0.36 12.64 -0.62
N ALA A 306 0.08 12.61 0.69
CA ALA A 306 0.21 13.79 1.55
C ALA A 306 1.64 14.34 1.58
N LEU A 307 2.66 13.47 1.57
CA LEU A 307 4.06 13.88 1.51
C LEU A 307 4.41 14.57 0.18
N PHE A 308 3.91 14.08 -0.96
CA PHE A 308 4.10 14.76 -2.25
C PHE A 308 3.50 16.16 -2.25
N GLU A 309 2.34 16.35 -1.59
CA GLU A 309 1.75 17.68 -1.39
C GLU A 309 2.49 18.53 -0.35
N GLY A 310 3.45 17.96 0.36
CA GLY A 310 4.18 18.66 1.42
C GLY A 310 3.35 18.89 2.66
N LEU A 311 2.44 17.99 3.01
CA LEU A 311 1.67 18.07 4.24
C LEU A 311 2.47 17.45 5.40
N PRO A 312 2.55 18.12 6.57
CA PRO A 312 2.93 17.44 7.79
C PRO A 312 1.86 16.38 8.14
N VAL A 313 2.31 15.29 8.71
CA VAL A 313 1.46 14.12 8.96
C VAL A 313 1.32 13.84 10.44
N ILE A 314 0.08 13.60 10.90
CA ILE A 314 -0.21 13.04 12.21
C ILE A 314 -0.64 11.57 12.02
N THR A 315 0.01 10.63 12.69
CA THR A 315 -0.26 9.20 12.49
C THR A 315 0.21 8.36 13.69
N THR A 316 -0.02 7.07 13.64
CA THR A 316 0.39 6.09 14.65
C THR A 316 1.66 5.33 14.23
N ARG A 317 2.37 4.71 15.18
CA ARG A 317 3.57 3.90 14.91
C ARG A 317 3.22 2.45 14.59
N VAL A 318 2.44 2.21 13.53
CA VAL A 318 1.98 0.85 13.16
C VAL A 318 2.51 0.42 11.79
N GLY A 319 2.77 -0.87 11.65
CA GLY A 319 3.17 -1.48 10.39
C GLY A 319 4.42 -0.85 9.78
N GLY A 320 4.34 -0.47 8.50
CA GLY A 320 5.42 0.19 7.77
C GLY A 320 5.46 1.71 7.90
N ILE A 321 4.54 2.34 8.65
CA ILE A 321 4.52 3.80 8.80
C ILE A 321 5.82 4.37 9.38
N PRO A 322 6.44 3.78 10.43
CA PRO A 322 7.70 4.31 10.95
C PRO A 322 8.82 4.35 9.91
N ASP A 323 8.84 3.40 8.98
CA ASP A 323 9.88 3.34 7.94
C ASP A 323 9.70 4.41 6.85
N ILE A 324 8.48 4.94 6.66
CA ILE A 324 8.23 6.06 5.74
C ILE A 324 9.04 7.28 6.20
N PHE A 325 8.99 7.57 7.48
CA PHE A 325 9.52 8.82 8.02
C PHE A 325 10.96 8.68 8.57
N GLY A 326 11.38 7.50 9.02
CA GLY A 326 12.67 7.32 9.69
C GLY A 326 12.81 8.30 10.89
N SER A 327 13.82 9.16 10.86
CA SER A 327 14.06 10.21 11.86
C SER A 327 13.46 11.58 11.47
N SER A 328 12.59 11.65 10.47
CA SER A 328 12.07 12.91 9.94
C SER A 328 11.22 13.68 10.94
N THR A 329 11.24 14.98 10.81
CA THR A 329 10.48 15.93 11.64
C THR A 329 9.11 16.26 11.11
N CYS A 330 8.75 15.86 9.87
CA CYS A 330 7.44 16.17 9.28
C CYS A 330 6.30 15.28 9.77
N VAL A 331 6.56 14.39 10.74
CA VAL A 331 5.54 13.53 11.37
C VAL A 331 5.34 13.87 12.84
N ARG A 332 4.08 13.75 13.30
CA ARG A 332 3.73 13.69 14.73
C ARG A 332 3.08 12.35 15.00
N TYR A 333 3.71 11.57 15.87
CA TYR A 333 3.17 10.27 16.26
C TYR A 333 2.23 10.42 17.46
N VAL A 334 1.11 9.71 17.38
CA VAL A 334 0.12 9.59 18.45
C VAL A 334 -0.12 8.11 18.77
N ASP A 335 -0.57 7.82 19.98
CA ASP A 335 -0.96 6.47 20.36
C ASP A 335 -2.31 6.10 19.72
N VAL A 336 -2.47 4.82 19.40
CA VAL A 336 -3.73 4.30 18.89
C VAL A 336 -4.85 4.58 19.87
N GLY A 337 -5.94 5.22 19.41
CA GLY A 337 -7.11 5.53 20.22
C GLY A 337 -6.98 6.79 21.09
N SER A 338 -5.92 7.59 20.97
CA SER A 338 -5.70 8.78 21.81
C SER A 338 -6.15 10.07 21.11
N ALA A 339 -7.40 10.46 21.30
CA ALA A 339 -7.96 11.72 20.80
C ALA A 339 -7.22 12.95 21.36
N SER A 340 -6.83 12.92 22.63
CA SER A 340 -6.12 14.04 23.28
C SER A 340 -4.73 14.29 22.66
N GLN A 341 -3.99 13.20 22.34
CA GLN A 341 -2.71 13.35 21.65
C GLN A 341 -2.88 13.89 20.22
N ILE A 342 -3.98 13.55 19.54
CA ILE A 342 -4.31 14.11 18.22
C ILE A 342 -4.46 15.63 18.33
N VAL A 343 -5.25 16.14 19.29
CA VAL A 343 -5.42 17.58 19.48
C VAL A 343 -4.08 18.25 19.79
N GLY A 344 -3.29 17.68 20.70
CA GLY A 344 -1.95 18.22 21.02
C GLY A 344 -0.99 18.21 19.83
N ALA A 345 -1.07 17.20 18.97
CA ALA A 345 -0.28 17.12 17.73
C ALA A 345 -0.70 18.21 16.73
N ILE A 346 -2.02 18.47 16.57
CA ILE A 346 -2.52 19.57 15.74
C ILE A 346 -2.04 20.93 16.30
N ASP A 347 -2.14 21.14 17.62
CA ASP A 347 -1.65 22.36 18.28
C ASP A 347 -0.16 22.60 18.00
N SER A 348 0.67 21.55 18.00
CA SER A 348 2.11 21.66 17.70
C SER A 348 2.41 22.05 16.24
N LEU A 349 1.43 21.90 15.36
CA LEU A 349 1.48 22.24 13.92
C LEU A 349 0.64 23.49 13.60
N ALA A 350 0.17 24.23 14.60
CA ALA A 350 -0.73 25.37 14.39
C ALA A 350 -0.04 26.54 13.63
N SER A 351 1.25 26.72 13.84
CA SER A 351 2.01 27.77 13.14
C SER A 351 2.16 27.45 11.66
N LYS A 352 1.75 28.38 10.79
CA LYS A 352 1.96 28.28 9.35
C LYS A 352 3.44 28.17 9.00
N GLN A 353 4.31 28.92 9.68
CA GLN A 353 5.75 28.86 9.46
C GLN A 353 6.29 27.44 9.69
N ILE A 354 5.87 26.77 10.78
CA ILE A 354 6.27 25.38 11.05
C ILE A 354 5.80 24.46 9.93
N ARG A 355 4.56 24.60 9.47
CA ARG A 355 4.04 23.76 8.37
C ARG A 355 4.79 23.99 7.06
N ASP A 356 5.14 25.25 6.75
CA ASP A 356 5.91 25.59 5.54
C ASP A 356 7.34 24.99 5.59
N GLU A 357 8.01 25.04 6.74
CA GLU A 357 9.33 24.41 6.94
C GLU A 357 9.24 22.87 6.76
N LEU A 358 8.22 22.24 7.34
CA LEU A 358 8.01 20.79 7.26
C LEU A 358 7.58 20.33 5.86
N ALA A 359 6.99 21.22 5.07
CA ALA A 359 6.56 20.90 3.70
C ALA A 359 7.73 20.52 2.78
N HIS A 360 8.89 21.17 2.93
CA HIS A 360 10.09 20.80 2.17
C HIS A 360 10.58 19.41 2.57
N VAL A 361 10.64 19.13 3.87
CA VAL A 361 11.06 17.82 4.40
C VAL A 361 10.13 16.71 3.92
N ALA A 362 8.82 16.93 3.90
CA ALA A 362 7.84 15.99 3.42
C ALA A 362 8.04 15.65 1.93
N ARG A 363 8.20 16.68 1.09
CA ARG A 363 8.46 16.50 -0.35
C ARG A 363 9.78 15.78 -0.62
N ASP A 364 10.85 16.12 0.11
CA ASP A 364 12.15 15.46 -0.06
C ASP A 364 12.05 13.94 0.20
N ILE A 365 11.31 13.53 1.23
CA ILE A 365 11.03 12.12 1.49
C ILE A 365 10.26 11.50 0.31
N ALA A 366 9.18 12.14 -0.14
CA ALA A 366 8.34 11.66 -1.21
C ALA A 366 9.14 11.42 -2.50
N TRP A 367 9.83 12.45 -2.99
CA TRP A 367 10.60 12.40 -4.24
C TRP A 367 11.83 11.48 -4.16
N SER A 368 12.45 11.38 -2.98
CA SER A 368 13.62 10.50 -2.82
C SER A 368 13.26 9.01 -2.84
N ARG A 369 12.02 8.60 -2.52
CA ARG A 369 11.69 7.19 -2.28
C ARG A 369 10.50 6.67 -3.09
N PHE A 370 9.41 7.43 -3.22
CA PHE A 370 8.09 6.90 -3.56
C PHE A 370 7.64 7.20 -4.99
N THR A 371 8.57 7.51 -5.89
CA THR A 371 8.21 7.71 -7.30
C THR A 371 7.84 6.37 -7.96
N PRO A 372 6.94 6.40 -8.96
CA PRO A 372 6.52 5.19 -9.67
C PRO A 372 7.68 4.45 -10.32
N GLU A 373 8.67 5.18 -10.85
CA GLU A 373 9.84 4.61 -11.52
C GLU A 373 10.69 3.79 -10.54
N LYS A 374 10.93 4.30 -9.32
CA LYS A 374 11.70 3.58 -8.29
C LYS A 374 11.03 2.28 -7.88
N HIS A 375 9.72 2.33 -7.65
CA HIS A 375 8.94 1.13 -7.33
C HIS A 375 9.02 0.09 -8.45
N VAL A 376 8.72 0.51 -9.68
CA VAL A 376 8.69 -0.38 -10.84
C VAL A 376 10.07 -0.99 -11.10
N GLU A 377 11.14 -0.19 -11.11
CA GLU A 377 12.50 -0.70 -11.34
C GLU A 377 12.98 -1.65 -10.24
N ALA A 378 12.64 -1.40 -8.98
CA ALA A 378 12.96 -2.32 -7.89
C ALA A 378 12.27 -3.68 -8.06
N VAL A 379 10.98 -3.69 -8.46
CA VAL A 379 10.25 -4.94 -8.71
C VAL A 379 10.77 -5.61 -9.99
N LYS A 380 11.06 -4.89 -11.07
CA LYS A 380 11.68 -5.42 -12.30
C LYS A 380 12.99 -6.17 -11.99
N ALA A 381 13.84 -5.61 -11.13
CA ALA A 381 15.09 -6.26 -10.74
C ALA A 381 14.84 -7.62 -10.07
N ILE A 382 13.82 -7.74 -9.21
CA ILE A 382 13.44 -9.02 -8.60
C ILE A 382 12.91 -10.01 -9.64
N LEU A 383 12.06 -9.55 -10.57
CA LEU A 383 11.48 -10.39 -11.61
C LEU A 383 12.54 -10.89 -12.61
N ARG A 384 13.50 -10.03 -12.99
CA ARG A 384 14.66 -10.45 -13.81
C ARG A 384 15.49 -11.51 -13.08
N GLY A 385 15.82 -11.30 -11.80
CA GLY A 385 16.52 -12.29 -11.00
C GLY A 385 15.78 -13.62 -10.87
N ALA A 386 14.45 -13.59 -10.77
CA ALA A 386 13.63 -14.80 -10.73
C ALA A 386 13.61 -15.55 -12.08
N TYR A 387 13.64 -14.84 -13.19
CA TYR A 387 13.63 -15.44 -14.52
C TYR A 387 14.93 -16.20 -14.85
N PHE A 388 16.06 -15.74 -14.33
CA PHE A 388 17.38 -16.33 -14.58
C PHE A 388 17.83 -17.31 -13.49
N SER A 389 16.99 -17.58 -12.47
CA SER A 389 17.27 -18.54 -11.40
C SER A 389 16.84 -19.96 -11.79
#